data_9fd627a5fd203a0e82990f6f4a657344
#
_entry.id   9fd627a5fd203a0e82990f6f4a657344
#
_cell.length_a   1.000
_cell.length_b   1.000
_cell.length_c   1.000
_cell.angle_alpha   90.00
_cell.angle_beta   90.00
_cell.angle_gamma   90.00
#
_symmetry.space_group_name_H-M   'P 1'
#
loop_
_entity.id
_entity.type
_entity.pdbx_description
1 polymer ?
#
loop_
_entity_poly.entity_id
_entity_poly.type
_entity_poly.pdbx_seq_one_letter_code
_entity_poly.pdbx_strand_id
1 'polypeptide(L)'
;HPIPRRQRQMCIRDSPYYNEIVFPAAILQAPFYSSDYSFGENAGGIGAVIAHEITHGFDDNGSKYDNEGYLHEWWSKNDRNKYESIIAPMENYFNSLTYNSKSLNGRLTQGENLADMGGMKCALGACDNDEEKRKCILAWAKTWRANITPEYADQMIIVDPHSLPRFRINGILPHINDFYKLFDVKDGDSLFLEKNKRCSLYD
;
A
#
# COMPACT_ATOMS: atom_id res chain seq x y z
N HIS A 1 -35.87 4.80 6.13
CA HIS A 1 -34.88 3.73 6.00
C HIS A 1 -33.80 3.94 7.08
N PRO A 2 -33.45 2.93 7.89
CA PRO A 2 -32.30 3.06 8.77
C PRO A 2 -31.07 3.30 7.89
N ILE A 3 -30.31 4.34 8.21
CA ILE A 3 -29.02 4.63 7.58
C ILE A 3 -28.17 3.35 7.68
N PRO A 4 -27.71 2.78 6.56
CA PRO A 4 -26.95 1.55 6.58
C PRO A 4 -25.78 1.65 7.58
N ARG A 5 -25.44 0.55 8.26
CA ARG A 5 -24.33 0.49 9.22
C ARG A 5 -23.00 1.06 8.68
N ARG A 6 -22.87 1.14 7.36
CA ARG A 6 -21.74 1.69 6.59
C ARG A 6 -21.36 3.14 6.94
N GLN A 7 -22.31 4.01 7.25
CA GLN A 7 -22.00 5.41 7.61
C GLN A 7 -21.42 5.58 9.02
N ARG A 8 -21.31 4.50 9.81
CA ARG A 8 -20.74 4.54 11.17
C ARG A 8 -19.29 4.07 11.24
N GLN A 9 -18.68 3.68 10.13
CA GLN A 9 -17.28 3.25 10.13
C GLN A 9 -16.37 4.46 10.02
N MET A 10 -15.44 4.59 10.97
CA MET A 10 -14.44 5.67 11.00
C MET A 10 -13.20 5.36 10.13
N CYS A 11 -13.19 4.22 9.45
CA CYS A 11 -12.09 3.77 8.61
C CYS A 11 -12.49 3.86 7.13
N ILE A 12 -11.52 4.16 6.28
CA ILE A 12 -11.63 3.93 4.83
C ILE A 12 -11.85 2.43 4.64
N ARG A 13 -12.72 2.08 3.72
CA ARG A 13 -13.00 0.69 3.39
C ARG A 13 -13.36 0.57 1.93
N ASP A 14 -12.69 -0.36 1.27
CA ASP A 14 -13.18 -0.96 0.04
C ASP A 14 -14.25 -2.01 0.33
N SER A 15 -15.07 -2.29 -0.65
CA SER A 15 -16.02 -3.38 -0.59
C SER A 15 -16.10 -4.07 -1.95
N PRO A 16 -15.39 -5.19 -2.15
CA PRO A 16 -15.40 -5.91 -3.40
C PRO A 16 -16.82 -6.39 -3.79
N TYR A 17 -17.69 -6.67 -2.80
CA TYR A 17 -19.08 -7.07 -3.05
C TYR A 17 -19.95 -5.98 -3.67
N TYR A 18 -19.59 -4.72 -3.47
CA TYR A 18 -20.37 -3.56 -3.94
C TYR A 18 -19.59 -2.73 -4.93
N ASN A 19 -18.34 -3.10 -5.18
CA ASN A 19 -17.41 -2.35 -6.02
C ASN A 19 -17.42 -0.86 -5.66
N GLU A 20 -17.31 -0.55 -4.37
CA GLU A 20 -17.37 0.81 -3.82
C GLU A 20 -16.24 1.08 -2.84
N ILE A 21 -15.84 2.35 -2.76
CA ILE A 21 -14.88 2.87 -1.78
C ILE A 21 -15.57 3.96 -0.96
N VAL A 22 -15.36 3.96 0.35
CA VAL A 22 -15.94 4.94 1.27
C VAL A 22 -14.84 5.71 1.98
N PHE A 23 -14.81 7.03 1.80
CA PHE A 23 -13.91 7.95 2.50
C PHE A 23 -14.67 8.74 3.56
N PRO A 24 -14.50 8.46 4.86
CA PRO A 24 -15.06 9.29 5.92
C PRO A 24 -14.44 10.70 5.89
N ALA A 25 -15.25 11.74 6.09
CA ALA A 25 -14.75 13.12 6.10
C ALA A 25 -13.62 13.36 7.11
N ALA A 26 -13.57 12.57 8.19
CA ALA A 26 -12.55 12.66 9.22
C ALA A 26 -11.12 12.39 8.74
N ILE A 27 -10.92 11.68 7.61
CA ILE A 27 -9.58 11.46 7.06
C ILE A 27 -9.07 12.67 6.26
N LEU A 28 -9.96 13.57 5.83
CA LEU A 28 -9.61 14.74 5.03
C LEU A 28 -9.02 15.86 5.89
N GLN A 29 -8.01 15.53 6.69
CA GLN A 29 -7.24 16.43 7.56
C GLN A 29 -5.79 15.95 7.68
N ALA A 30 -4.91 16.81 8.19
CA ALA A 30 -3.51 16.44 8.42
C ALA A 30 -3.39 15.17 9.31
N PRO A 31 -2.45 14.26 9.03
CA PRO A 31 -1.40 14.34 8.01
C PRO A 31 -1.80 13.88 6.60
N PHE A 32 -3.04 13.41 6.38
CA PHE A 32 -3.48 12.85 5.10
C PHE A 32 -3.76 13.93 4.06
N TYR A 33 -4.40 15.03 4.46
CA TYR A 33 -4.79 16.11 3.58
C TYR A 33 -4.70 17.48 4.25
N SER A 34 -4.32 18.49 3.48
CA SER A 34 -4.52 19.91 3.84
C SER A 34 -4.60 20.75 2.58
N SER A 35 -5.43 21.82 2.61
CA SER A 35 -5.43 22.86 1.57
C SER A 35 -4.10 23.61 1.47
N ASP A 36 -3.29 23.61 2.53
CA ASP A 36 -1.99 24.26 2.60
C ASP A 36 -0.83 23.38 2.12
N TYR A 37 -1.10 22.10 1.86
CA TYR A 37 -0.09 21.16 1.33
C TYR A 37 0.09 21.36 -0.18
N SER A 38 1.32 21.13 -0.66
CA SER A 38 1.58 21.03 -2.10
C SER A 38 0.85 19.83 -2.71
N PHE A 39 0.80 19.78 -4.04
CA PHE A 39 0.22 18.63 -4.74
C PHE A 39 0.90 17.32 -4.34
N GLY A 40 2.24 17.27 -4.32
CA GLY A 40 2.99 16.08 -3.94
C GLY A 40 2.72 15.64 -2.50
N GLU A 41 2.59 16.57 -1.55
CA GLU A 41 2.24 16.23 -0.17
C GLU A 41 0.83 15.62 -0.08
N ASN A 42 -0.17 16.20 -0.74
CA ASN A 42 -1.51 15.63 -0.79
C ASN A 42 -1.56 14.31 -1.59
N ALA A 43 -0.76 14.19 -2.66
CA ALA A 43 -0.64 12.95 -3.42
C ALA A 43 -0.06 11.81 -2.56
N GLY A 44 0.99 12.07 -1.77
CA GLY A 44 1.59 11.08 -0.86
C GLY A 44 0.80 10.84 0.43
N GLY A 45 -0.13 11.75 0.77
CA GLY A 45 -1.10 11.58 1.84
C GLY A 45 -2.36 10.88 1.35
N ILE A 46 -3.43 11.66 1.17
CA ILE A 46 -4.75 11.13 0.81
C ILE A 46 -4.75 10.49 -0.60
N GLY A 47 -3.96 11.01 -1.55
CA GLY A 47 -3.90 10.46 -2.91
C GLY A 47 -3.41 9.02 -2.94
N ALA A 48 -2.33 8.73 -2.21
CA ALA A 48 -1.81 7.37 -2.08
C ALA A 48 -2.82 6.43 -1.40
N VAL A 49 -3.58 6.94 -0.42
CA VAL A 49 -4.63 6.16 0.26
C VAL A 49 -5.80 5.88 -0.69
N ILE A 50 -6.24 6.84 -1.49
CA ILE A 50 -7.28 6.62 -2.52
C ILE A 50 -6.87 5.52 -3.49
N ALA A 51 -5.63 5.58 -3.99
CA ALA A 51 -5.13 4.60 -4.92
C ALA A 51 -4.84 3.23 -4.27
N HIS A 52 -4.50 3.20 -2.96
CA HIS A 52 -4.42 1.98 -2.15
C HIS A 52 -5.76 1.25 -2.14
N GLU A 53 -6.86 1.94 -1.79
CA GLU A 53 -8.20 1.35 -1.75
C GLU A 53 -8.64 0.85 -3.15
N ILE A 54 -8.32 1.58 -4.22
CA ILE A 54 -8.58 1.13 -5.59
C ILE A 54 -7.79 -0.14 -5.91
N THR A 55 -6.55 -0.24 -5.45
CA THR A 55 -5.68 -1.40 -5.69
C THR A 55 -6.21 -2.67 -5.00
N HIS A 56 -6.94 -2.55 -3.89
CA HIS A 56 -7.59 -3.69 -3.24
C HIS A 56 -8.57 -4.45 -4.16
N GLY A 57 -9.14 -3.79 -5.17
CA GLY A 57 -9.92 -4.48 -6.21
C GLY A 57 -9.13 -5.52 -7.02
N PHE A 58 -7.80 -5.48 -6.95
CA PHE A 58 -6.88 -6.33 -7.69
C PHE A 58 -5.89 -7.10 -6.79
N ASP A 59 -6.05 -7.06 -5.48
CA ASP A 59 -5.24 -7.84 -4.55
C ASP A 59 -5.61 -9.33 -4.54
N ASP A 60 -5.03 -10.10 -3.63
CA ASP A 60 -5.25 -11.55 -3.51
C ASP A 60 -6.69 -11.93 -3.12
N ASN A 61 -7.47 -10.98 -2.58
CA ASN A 61 -8.88 -11.16 -2.24
C ASN A 61 -9.80 -10.48 -3.25
N GLY A 62 -9.61 -9.17 -3.53
CA GLY A 62 -10.47 -8.39 -4.42
C GLY A 62 -10.45 -8.91 -5.86
N SER A 63 -9.30 -9.41 -6.33
CA SER A 63 -9.16 -9.99 -7.67
C SER A 63 -10.03 -11.22 -7.95
N LYS A 64 -10.71 -11.77 -6.93
CA LYS A 64 -11.67 -12.88 -7.06
C LYS A 64 -13.09 -12.42 -7.34
N TYR A 65 -13.35 -11.12 -7.28
CA TYR A 65 -14.66 -10.53 -7.54
C TYR A 65 -14.63 -9.80 -8.88
N ASP A 66 -15.71 -9.93 -9.64
CA ASP A 66 -15.88 -9.16 -10.86
C ASP A 66 -16.39 -7.73 -10.61
N ASN A 67 -16.61 -6.98 -11.67
CA ASN A 67 -17.11 -5.60 -11.60
C ASN A 67 -18.55 -5.47 -11.04
N GLU A 68 -19.29 -6.57 -10.94
CA GLU A 68 -20.64 -6.63 -10.35
C GLU A 68 -20.62 -7.13 -8.90
N GLY A 69 -19.42 -7.51 -8.38
CA GLY A 69 -19.22 -8.01 -7.02
C GLY A 69 -19.50 -9.50 -6.84
N TYR A 70 -19.58 -10.26 -7.92
CA TYR A 70 -19.75 -11.70 -7.84
C TYR A 70 -18.40 -12.42 -7.66
N LEU A 71 -18.36 -13.33 -6.71
CA LEU A 71 -17.19 -14.17 -6.45
C LEU A 71 -17.06 -15.26 -7.52
N HIS A 72 -16.17 -15.09 -8.47
CA HIS A 72 -15.77 -16.11 -9.44
C HIS A 72 -14.45 -15.78 -10.11
N GLU A 73 -13.79 -16.79 -10.71
CA GLU A 73 -12.55 -16.56 -11.46
C GLU A 73 -12.88 -15.97 -12.83
N TRP A 74 -12.68 -14.67 -12.98
CA TRP A 74 -12.92 -13.91 -14.21
C TRP A 74 -11.66 -13.60 -15.01
N TRP A 75 -10.49 -13.87 -14.42
CA TRP A 75 -9.21 -13.68 -15.07
C TRP A 75 -8.93 -14.84 -16.04
N SER A 76 -8.26 -14.55 -17.17
CA SER A 76 -7.69 -15.63 -17.95
C SER A 76 -6.60 -16.34 -17.14
N LYS A 77 -6.40 -17.65 -17.39
CA LYS A 77 -5.32 -18.41 -16.73
C LYS A 77 -3.94 -17.75 -16.95
N ASN A 78 -3.72 -17.16 -18.13
CA ASN A 78 -2.47 -16.48 -18.44
C ASN A 78 -2.29 -15.21 -17.60
N ASP A 79 -3.35 -14.41 -17.43
CA ASP A 79 -3.28 -13.19 -16.64
C ASP A 79 -3.12 -13.50 -15.14
N ARG A 80 -3.82 -14.52 -14.64
CA ARG A 80 -3.63 -15.00 -13.27
C ARG A 80 -2.19 -15.43 -13.01
N ASN A 81 -1.60 -16.24 -13.90
CA ASN A 81 -0.21 -16.67 -13.78
C ASN A 81 0.78 -15.48 -13.83
N LYS A 82 0.54 -14.50 -14.69
CA LYS A 82 1.34 -13.27 -14.73
C LYS A 82 1.23 -12.50 -13.42
N TYR A 83 0.01 -12.27 -12.94
CA TYR A 83 -0.24 -11.59 -11.68
C TYR A 83 0.52 -12.26 -10.53
N GLU A 84 0.40 -13.58 -10.38
CA GLU A 84 1.11 -14.34 -9.35
C GLU A 84 2.64 -14.17 -9.45
N SER A 85 3.19 -14.17 -10.65
CA SER A 85 4.62 -13.93 -10.86
C SER A 85 5.09 -12.53 -10.49
N ILE A 86 4.22 -11.53 -10.64
CA ILE A 86 4.49 -10.13 -10.29
C ILE A 86 4.48 -9.91 -8.78
N ILE A 87 3.56 -10.56 -8.07
CA ILE A 87 3.40 -10.36 -6.62
C ILE A 87 4.31 -11.23 -5.76
N ALA A 88 4.76 -12.38 -6.26
CA ALA A 88 5.61 -13.30 -5.49
C ALA A 88 6.91 -12.65 -4.93
N PRO A 89 7.61 -11.76 -5.62
CA PRO A 89 8.74 -11.04 -5.04
C PRO A 89 8.39 -10.21 -3.80
N MET A 90 7.18 -9.62 -3.73
CA MET A 90 6.70 -8.87 -2.57
C MET A 90 6.55 -9.79 -1.36
N GLU A 91 5.84 -10.92 -1.51
CA GLU A 91 5.67 -11.89 -0.44
C GLU A 91 7.03 -12.39 0.08
N ASN A 92 7.93 -12.80 -0.83
CA ASN A 92 9.26 -13.28 -0.48
C ASN A 92 10.09 -12.23 0.27
N TYR A 93 10.02 -10.97 -0.18
CA TYR A 93 10.74 -9.87 0.47
C TYR A 93 10.22 -9.65 1.90
N PHE A 94 8.90 -9.56 2.09
CA PHE A 94 8.33 -9.38 3.43
C PHE A 94 8.59 -10.57 4.35
N ASN A 95 8.60 -11.80 3.86
CA ASN A 95 9.00 -12.98 4.63
C ASN A 95 10.47 -12.92 5.09
N SER A 96 11.33 -12.17 4.40
CA SER A 96 12.74 -11.98 4.80
C SER A 96 12.95 -10.88 5.85
N LEU A 97 11.94 -10.06 6.10
CA LEU A 97 12.03 -8.96 7.06
C LEU A 97 11.73 -9.46 8.49
N THR A 98 12.37 -8.80 9.45
CA THR A 98 12.20 -9.14 10.88
C THR A 98 11.93 -7.89 11.73
N TYR A 99 11.17 -8.08 12.80
CA TYR A 99 10.98 -7.08 13.84
C TYR A 99 11.16 -7.76 15.21
N ASN A 100 12.07 -7.26 16.06
CA ASN A 100 12.39 -7.84 17.34
C ASN A 100 12.63 -9.37 17.28
N SER A 101 13.44 -9.82 16.31
CA SER A 101 13.75 -11.22 16.04
C SER A 101 12.57 -12.10 15.59
N LYS A 102 11.42 -11.52 15.28
CA LYS A 102 10.26 -12.22 14.72
C LYS A 102 10.18 -11.94 13.22
N SER A 103 10.02 -12.99 12.42
CA SER A 103 9.81 -12.85 10.96
C SER A 103 8.42 -12.29 10.70
N LEU A 104 8.31 -11.40 9.71
CA LEU A 104 7.02 -10.97 9.21
C LEU A 104 6.36 -12.09 8.40
N ASN A 105 5.06 -12.03 8.25
CA ASN A 105 4.29 -12.96 7.42
C ASN A 105 3.88 -12.26 6.12
N GLY A 106 4.72 -12.37 5.09
CA GLY A 106 4.47 -11.75 3.79
C GLY A 106 3.20 -12.25 3.12
N ARG A 107 2.78 -13.49 3.40
CA ARG A 107 1.52 -14.04 2.89
C ARG A 107 0.31 -13.40 3.54
N LEU A 108 0.33 -13.22 4.85
CA LEU A 108 -0.74 -12.55 5.60
C LEU A 108 -0.92 -11.10 5.16
N THR A 109 0.20 -10.40 4.90
CA THR A 109 0.21 -8.97 4.61
C THR A 109 0.26 -8.64 3.11
N GLN A 110 0.16 -9.64 2.24
CA GLN A 110 0.36 -9.49 0.78
C GLN A 110 -0.60 -8.48 0.16
N GLY A 111 -1.90 -8.58 0.44
CA GLY A 111 -2.91 -7.70 -0.12
C GLY A 111 -2.65 -6.24 0.25
N GLU A 112 -2.41 -5.97 1.53
CA GLU A 112 -2.12 -4.64 2.04
C GLU A 112 -0.82 -4.06 1.51
N ASN A 113 0.24 -4.87 1.43
CA ASN A 113 1.52 -4.43 0.87
C ASN A 113 1.40 -4.13 -0.63
N LEU A 114 0.61 -4.90 -1.35
CA LEU A 114 0.32 -4.67 -2.76
C LEU A 114 -0.47 -3.38 -2.96
N ALA A 115 -1.48 -3.15 -2.12
CA ALA A 115 -2.29 -1.94 -2.13
C ALA A 115 -1.44 -0.69 -1.80
N ASP A 116 -0.57 -0.76 -0.79
CA ASP A 116 0.39 0.31 -0.48
C ASP A 116 1.33 0.62 -1.66
N MET A 117 1.83 -0.41 -2.32
CA MET A 117 2.70 -0.21 -3.48
C MET A 117 1.96 0.40 -4.66
N GLY A 118 0.76 -0.10 -4.97
CA GLY A 118 -0.11 0.46 -6.01
C GLY A 118 -0.46 1.91 -5.71
N GLY A 119 -0.83 2.20 -4.46
CA GLY A 119 -1.10 3.54 -3.95
C GLY A 119 0.04 4.50 -4.19
N MET A 120 1.26 4.11 -3.80
CA MET A 120 2.45 4.94 -3.97
C MET A 120 2.84 5.13 -5.44
N LYS A 121 2.76 4.09 -6.27
CA LYS A 121 3.06 4.21 -7.70
C LYS A 121 2.09 5.15 -8.42
N CYS A 122 0.79 5.04 -8.14
CA CYS A 122 -0.22 5.94 -8.70
C CYS A 122 0.01 7.39 -8.24
N ALA A 123 0.25 7.61 -6.94
CA ALA A 123 0.52 8.93 -6.39
C ALA A 123 1.77 9.58 -7.01
N LEU A 124 2.85 8.81 -7.19
CA LEU A 124 4.07 9.28 -7.86
C LEU A 124 3.85 9.56 -9.34
N GLY A 125 3.06 8.73 -10.02
CA GLY A 125 2.69 8.92 -11.42
C GLY A 125 1.86 10.18 -11.67
N ALA A 126 1.12 10.65 -10.67
CA ALA A 126 0.35 11.88 -10.73
C ALA A 126 1.20 13.15 -10.50
N CYS A 127 2.42 13.02 -9.99
CA CYS A 127 3.31 14.16 -9.74
C CYS A 127 4.07 14.57 -11.00
N ASP A 128 4.02 15.87 -11.35
CA ASP A 128 4.58 16.40 -12.60
C ASP A 128 6.13 16.45 -12.64
N ASN A 129 6.78 16.48 -11.49
CA ASN A 129 8.24 16.66 -11.40
C ASN A 129 8.86 15.96 -10.19
N ASP A 130 10.19 15.85 -10.19
CA ASP A 130 10.96 15.16 -9.16
C ASP A 130 10.82 15.80 -7.77
N GLU A 131 10.59 17.12 -7.68
CA GLU A 131 10.37 17.81 -6.40
C GLU A 131 9.04 17.36 -5.76
N GLU A 132 7.95 17.35 -6.52
CA GLU A 132 6.64 16.90 -6.04
C GLU A 132 6.65 15.40 -5.73
N LYS A 133 7.34 14.58 -6.53
CA LYS A 133 7.56 13.16 -6.22
C LYS A 133 8.33 12.95 -4.91
N ARG A 134 9.35 13.75 -4.64
CA ARG A 134 10.09 13.70 -3.37
C ARG A 134 9.18 14.06 -2.20
N LYS A 135 8.38 15.11 -2.32
CA LYS A 135 7.38 15.51 -1.31
C LYS A 135 6.34 14.40 -1.08
N CYS A 136 5.90 13.74 -2.15
CA CYS A 136 4.97 12.61 -2.11
C CYS A 136 5.52 11.47 -1.23
N ILE A 137 6.75 11.01 -1.48
CA ILE A 137 7.39 9.96 -0.67
C ILE A 137 7.53 10.38 0.79
N LEU A 138 7.94 11.63 1.05
CA LEU A 138 8.09 12.15 2.42
C LEU A 138 6.75 12.28 3.14
N ALA A 139 5.69 12.68 2.44
CA ALA A 139 4.34 12.74 2.99
C ALA A 139 3.82 11.35 3.37
N TRP A 140 4.01 10.35 2.51
CA TRP A 140 3.70 8.96 2.82
C TRP A 140 4.43 8.48 4.08
N ALA A 141 5.74 8.71 4.17
CA ALA A 141 6.52 8.36 5.34
C ALA A 141 6.03 9.07 6.61
N LYS A 142 5.61 10.34 6.50
CA LYS A 142 5.03 11.12 7.61
C LYS A 142 3.67 10.58 8.05
N THR A 143 2.83 10.17 7.11
CA THR A 143 1.49 9.62 7.37
C THR A 143 1.56 8.34 8.20
N TRP A 144 2.49 7.44 7.86
CA TRP A 144 2.64 6.14 8.55
C TRP A 144 3.63 6.17 9.72
N ARG A 145 4.14 7.32 10.10
CA ARG A 145 5.01 7.46 11.26
C ARG A 145 4.19 7.33 12.55
N ALA A 146 4.20 6.15 13.13
CA ALA A 146 3.47 5.85 14.36
C ALA A 146 4.40 5.25 15.44
N ASN A 147 4.07 5.53 16.69
CA ASN A 147 4.62 4.87 17.88
C ASN A 147 3.64 3.79 18.32
N ILE A 148 4.12 2.55 18.42
CA ILE A 148 3.33 1.40 18.89
C ILE A 148 4.10 0.69 20.00
N THR A 149 3.39 0.08 20.95
CA THR A 149 4.04 -0.71 22.00
C THR A 149 4.60 -2.01 21.42
N PRO A 150 5.64 -2.61 22.03
CA PRO A 150 6.16 -3.90 21.59
C PRO A 150 5.09 -5.00 21.57
N GLU A 151 4.21 -5.04 22.57
CA GLU A 151 3.14 -6.04 22.69
C GLU A 151 2.12 -5.89 21.54
N TYR A 152 1.77 -4.66 21.19
CA TYR A 152 0.86 -4.41 20.06
C TYR A 152 1.51 -4.76 18.72
N ALA A 153 2.79 -4.42 18.54
CA ALA A 153 3.55 -4.84 17.36
C ALA A 153 3.61 -6.37 17.22
N ASP A 154 3.85 -7.08 18.32
CA ASP A 154 3.87 -8.53 18.35
C ASP A 154 2.51 -9.15 17.97
N GLN A 155 1.42 -8.55 18.41
CA GLN A 155 0.06 -8.97 18.04
C GLN A 155 -0.20 -8.71 16.56
N MET A 156 0.15 -7.52 16.05
CA MET A 156 -0.02 -7.19 14.62
C MET A 156 0.68 -8.20 13.71
N ILE A 157 1.94 -8.56 14.00
CA ILE A 157 2.70 -9.52 13.18
C ILE A 157 1.97 -10.87 13.03
N ILE A 158 1.19 -11.27 14.02
CA ILE A 158 0.54 -12.58 14.05
C ILE A 158 -0.82 -12.57 13.35
N VAL A 159 -1.62 -11.50 13.51
CA VAL A 159 -3.04 -11.53 13.12
C VAL A 159 -3.50 -10.40 12.21
N ASP A 160 -2.73 -9.32 12.08
CA ASP A 160 -3.14 -8.15 11.30
C ASP A 160 -2.69 -8.30 9.83
N PRO A 161 -3.59 -8.15 8.85
CA PRO A 161 -3.22 -8.13 7.44
C PRO A 161 -2.36 -6.92 7.05
N HIS A 162 -2.35 -5.84 7.87
CA HIS A 162 -1.47 -4.71 7.65
C HIS A 162 -0.07 -4.98 8.18
N SER A 163 0.92 -4.59 7.42
CA SER A 163 2.29 -4.53 7.91
C SER A 163 2.44 -3.45 8.99
N LEU A 164 3.38 -3.65 9.93
CA LEU A 164 3.69 -2.61 10.92
C LEU A 164 3.99 -1.27 10.21
N PRO A 165 3.63 -0.11 10.81
CA PRO A 165 3.80 1.21 10.19
C PRO A 165 5.17 1.45 9.58
N ARG A 166 6.24 0.99 10.24
CA ARG A 166 7.61 1.03 9.73
C ARG A 166 7.76 0.33 8.38
N PHE A 167 7.09 -0.80 8.17
CA PHE A 167 7.23 -1.61 6.96
C PHE A 167 6.28 -1.19 5.85
N ARG A 168 5.20 -0.47 6.16
CA ARG A 168 4.39 0.25 5.16
C ARG A 168 5.21 1.34 4.45
N ILE A 169 6.33 1.76 5.04
CA ILE A 169 7.29 2.70 4.44
C ILE A 169 8.50 1.91 3.91
N ASN A 170 9.30 1.35 4.81
CA ASN A 170 10.60 0.77 4.50
C ASN A 170 10.51 -0.59 3.78
N GLY A 171 9.35 -1.24 3.81
CA GLY A 171 9.08 -2.45 3.05
C GLY A 171 8.59 -2.17 1.63
N ILE A 172 7.97 -1.01 1.39
CA ILE A 172 7.40 -0.65 0.09
C ILE A 172 8.39 0.13 -0.78
N LEU A 173 9.05 1.14 -0.23
CA LEU A 173 9.95 2.01 -0.99
C LEU A 173 11.06 1.27 -1.76
N PRO A 174 11.65 0.17 -1.25
CA PRO A 174 12.64 -0.61 -2.00
C PRO A 174 12.16 -1.19 -3.33
N HIS A 175 10.84 -1.31 -3.53
CA HIS A 175 10.25 -1.77 -4.79
C HIS A 175 9.99 -0.66 -5.80
N ILE A 176 10.16 0.62 -5.44
CA ILE A 176 9.79 1.79 -6.26
C ILE A 176 11.02 2.40 -6.92
N ASN A 177 11.07 2.40 -8.25
CA ASN A 177 12.22 2.89 -9.00
C ASN A 177 12.49 4.39 -8.76
N ASP A 178 11.46 5.23 -8.65
CA ASP A 178 11.60 6.66 -8.35
C ASP A 178 12.33 6.91 -7.01
N PHE A 179 12.16 6.02 -6.02
CA PHE A 179 12.85 6.13 -4.74
C PHE A 179 14.37 6.13 -4.90
N TYR A 180 14.91 5.25 -5.75
CA TYR A 180 16.35 5.15 -6.00
C TYR A 180 16.89 6.41 -6.65
N LYS A 181 16.19 6.92 -7.66
CA LYS A 181 16.57 8.15 -8.36
C LYS A 181 16.51 9.37 -7.45
N LEU A 182 15.40 9.52 -6.71
CA LEU A 182 15.12 10.73 -5.93
C LEU A 182 15.97 10.85 -4.67
N PHE A 183 16.38 9.73 -4.07
CA PHE A 183 17.14 9.70 -2.82
C PHE A 183 18.56 9.18 -2.99
N ASP A 184 19.03 8.99 -4.25
CA ASP A 184 20.37 8.51 -4.59
C ASP A 184 20.75 7.17 -3.90
N VAL A 185 19.75 6.26 -3.78
CA VAL A 185 19.90 4.97 -3.10
C VAL A 185 20.78 4.03 -3.94
N LYS A 186 21.80 3.47 -3.31
CA LYS A 186 22.83 2.67 -3.95
C LYS A 186 23.03 1.33 -3.24
N ASP A 187 23.72 0.43 -3.91
CA ASP A 187 24.18 -0.82 -3.30
C ASP A 187 24.97 -0.55 -2.01
N GLY A 188 24.61 -1.30 -0.96
CA GLY A 188 25.12 -1.10 0.40
C GLY A 188 24.24 -0.24 1.30
N ASP A 189 23.27 0.50 0.76
CA ASP A 189 22.30 1.24 1.59
C ASP A 189 21.26 0.29 2.21
N SER A 190 20.80 0.59 3.41
CA SER A 190 19.89 -0.28 4.18
C SER A 190 18.55 -0.55 3.51
N LEU A 191 18.09 0.31 2.60
CA LEU A 191 16.84 0.17 1.83
C LEU A 191 17.11 -0.19 0.36
N PHE A 192 18.34 -0.57 0.00
CA PHE A 192 18.63 -1.07 -1.33
C PHE A 192 18.07 -2.48 -1.51
N LEU A 193 17.37 -2.68 -2.63
CA LEU A 193 16.89 -3.98 -3.09
C LEU A 193 17.27 -4.17 -4.56
N GLU A 194 17.92 -5.28 -4.87
CA GLU A 194 18.30 -5.62 -6.24
C GLU A 194 17.08 -5.60 -7.17
N LYS A 195 17.26 -5.05 -8.38
CA LYS A 195 16.17 -4.84 -9.34
C LYS A 195 15.36 -6.11 -9.66
N ASN A 196 16.05 -7.25 -9.76
CA ASN A 196 15.41 -8.55 -10.03
C ASN A 196 14.61 -9.12 -8.85
N LYS A 197 14.73 -8.52 -7.66
CA LYS A 197 13.96 -8.89 -6.46
C LYS A 197 12.78 -7.94 -6.21
N ARG A 198 12.63 -6.88 -7.01
CA ARG A 198 11.54 -5.92 -6.85
C ARG A 198 10.26 -6.46 -7.45
N CYS A 199 9.16 -6.18 -6.78
CA CYS A 199 7.83 -6.37 -7.38
C CYS A 199 7.62 -5.33 -8.49
N SER A 200 7.10 -5.76 -9.63
CA SER A 200 6.93 -4.92 -10.84
C SER A 200 5.46 -4.56 -11.10
N LEU A 201 4.65 -4.45 -10.06
CA LEU A 201 3.27 -3.99 -10.19
C LEU A 201 3.23 -2.61 -10.86
N TYR A 202 2.47 -2.46 -11.95
CA TYR A 202 2.35 -1.23 -12.75
C TYR A 202 3.66 -0.71 -13.38
N ASP A 203 4.65 -1.58 -13.64
CA ASP A 203 5.86 -1.25 -14.41
C ASP A 203 5.64 -1.44 -15.91
#